data_54871543a60454b734643966ac4870c1
#
_entry.id   54871543a60454b734643966ac4870c1
#
_cell.length_a   1.000
_cell.length_b   1.000
_cell.length_c   1.000
_cell.angle_alpha   90.00
_cell.angle_beta   90.00
_cell.angle_gamma   90.00
#
_symmetry.space_group_name_H-M   'P 1'
#
loop_
_entity.id
_entity.type
_entity.pdbx_description
1 polymer ?
#
loop_
_entity_poly.entity_id
_entity_poly.type
_entity_poly.pdbx_seq_one_letter_code
_entity_poly.pdbx_strand_id
1 'polypeptide(L)'
;MERGRMAYRRVKDPTEVVVIFKTHLRDGSDEDAYRRTSERMHELVAQIPGFISIKAYTGEDGEVIDLVRFENETALRVWKEHPEHREAQRRGREEFFDGYRVQACKVVRDYEFRVDELHRALEMSRDRDRAQGLSPR
;
A
#
# COMPACT_ATOMS: atom_id res chain seq x y z
N MET A 1 2.39 -13.50 37.61
CA MET A 1 2.44 -14.04 36.24
C MET A 1 2.31 -12.87 35.26
N GLU A 2 3.36 -12.59 34.56
CA GLU A 2 3.32 -11.52 33.59
C GLU A 2 2.47 -11.92 32.40
N ARG A 3 1.41 -11.18 32.18
CA ARG A 3 0.74 -11.20 30.86
C ARG A 3 1.67 -10.58 29.86
N GLY A 4 1.66 -11.06 28.62
CA GLY A 4 2.51 -10.56 27.57
C GLY A 4 2.59 -9.04 27.55
N ARG A 5 3.79 -8.54 27.38
CA ARG A 5 4.04 -7.10 27.35
C ARG A 5 3.28 -6.43 26.22
N MET A 6 2.48 -5.45 26.61
CA MET A 6 1.84 -4.56 25.66
C MET A 6 2.81 -3.42 25.39
N ALA A 7 3.25 -3.29 24.13
CA ALA A 7 4.12 -2.21 23.71
C ALA A 7 3.30 -1.16 22.98
N TYR A 8 3.41 0.07 23.42
CA TYR A 8 2.81 1.24 22.76
C TYR A 8 3.94 2.09 22.22
N ARG A 9 3.93 2.29 20.91
CA ARG A 9 4.94 3.08 20.23
C ARG A 9 4.30 4.23 19.50
N ARG A 10 4.91 5.40 19.64
CA ARG A 10 4.51 6.62 18.94
C ARG A 10 5.71 7.19 18.19
N VAL A 11 5.51 7.54 16.94
CA VAL A 11 6.49 8.28 16.16
C VAL A 11 6.27 9.76 16.46
N LYS A 12 7.34 10.42 16.94
CA LYS A 12 7.32 11.85 17.18
C LYS A 12 7.68 12.58 15.87
N ASP A 13 6.87 13.58 15.53
CA ASP A 13 7.05 14.40 14.33
C ASP A 13 7.21 13.54 13.06
N PRO A 14 6.19 12.75 12.71
CA PRO A 14 6.29 11.89 11.53
C PRO A 14 6.43 12.70 10.24
N THR A 15 7.30 12.25 9.35
CA THR A 15 7.51 12.85 8.03
C THR A 15 6.91 12.01 6.91
N GLU A 16 6.37 10.85 7.25
CA GLU A 16 5.82 9.90 6.30
C GLU A 16 4.68 10.50 5.46
N VAL A 17 4.71 10.16 4.19
CA VAL A 17 3.68 10.55 3.23
C VAL A 17 3.00 9.28 2.71
N VAL A 18 1.69 9.30 2.68
CA VAL A 18 0.88 8.19 2.18
C VAL A 18 0.16 8.65 0.91
N VAL A 19 0.36 7.92 -0.18
CA VAL A 19 -0.33 8.19 -1.44
C VAL A 19 -1.46 7.18 -1.58
N ILE A 20 -2.65 7.69 -1.79
CA ILE A 20 -3.85 6.89 -2.06
C ILE A 20 -4.14 7.03 -3.55
N PHE A 21 -3.98 5.94 -4.29
CA PHE A 21 -4.23 5.92 -5.73
C PHE A 21 -5.44 5.04 -6.02
N LYS A 22 -6.55 5.67 -6.37
CA LYS A 22 -7.81 4.99 -6.68
C LYS A 22 -7.98 4.90 -8.19
N THR A 23 -8.28 3.71 -8.69
CA THR A 23 -8.39 3.47 -10.13
C THR A 23 -9.64 2.71 -10.49
N HIS A 24 -10.13 3.01 -11.69
CA HIS A 24 -11.18 2.26 -12.36
C HIS A 24 -10.68 1.86 -13.73
N LEU A 25 -10.59 0.55 -13.99
CA LEU A 25 -10.19 0.05 -15.29
C LEU A 25 -11.31 0.29 -16.31
N ARG A 26 -10.89 0.72 -17.47
CA ARG A 26 -11.76 0.91 -18.61
C ARG A 26 -12.27 -0.44 -19.14
N ASP A 27 -13.56 -0.55 -19.42
CA ASP A 27 -14.13 -1.74 -20.04
C ASP A 27 -13.44 -2.00 -21.39
N GLY A 28 -13.04 -3.26 -21.61
CA GLY A 28 -12.33 -3.64 -22.83
C GLY A 28 -10.87 -3.24 -22.87
N SER A 29 -10.30 -2.72 -21.79
CA SER A 29 -8.88 -2.44 -21.73
C SER A 29 -8.07 -3.74 -21.74
N ASP A 30 -6.81 -3.65 -22.21
CA ASP A 30 -5.88 -4.79 -22.20
C ASP A 30 -5.40 -5.05 -20.77
N GLU A 31 -6.04 -6.00 -20.10
CA GLU A 31 -5.74 -6.34 -18.71
C GLU A 31 -4.32 -6.89 -18.53
N ASP A 32 -3.81 -7.63 -19.52
CA ASP A 32 -2.46 -8.19 -19.46
C ASP A 32 -1.41 -7.07 -19.56
N ALA A 33 -1.61 -6.12 -20.47
CA ALA A 33 -0.73 -4.96 -20.59
C ALA A 33 -0.76 -4.10 -19.33
N TYR A 34 -1.94 -3.90 -18.74
CA TYR A 34 -2.09 -3.19 -17.48
C TYR A 34 -1.34 -3.90 -16.36
N ARG A 35 -1.51 -5.21 -16.23
CA ARG A 35 -0.84 -6.00 -15.19
C ARG A 35 0.69 -5.90 -15.31
N ARG A 36 1.22 -6.07 -16.53
CA ARG A 36 2.67 -5.93 -16.76
C ARG A 36 3.19 -4.56 -16.38
N THR A 37 2.46 -3.52 -16.75
CA THR A 37 2.81 -2.13 -16.41
C THR A 37 2.77 -1.92 -14.91
N SER A 38 1.75 -2.42 -14.23
CA SER A 38 1.62 -2.34 -12.77
C SER A 38 2.76 -3.06 -12.06
N GLU A 39 3.09 -4.28 -12.48
CA GLU A 39 4.21 -5.04 -11.91
C GLU A 39 5.53 -4.29 -12.08
N ARG A 40 5.75 -3.69 -13.24
CA ARG A 40 6.95 -2.88 -13.48
C ARG A 40 7.00 -1.66 -12.57
N MET A 41 5.87 -1.00 -12.34
CA MET A 41 5.80 0.15 -11.43
C MET A 41 6.10 -0.25 -10.00
N HIS A 42 5.61 -1.41 -9.56
CA HIS A 42 5.92 -1.95 -8.23
C HIS A 42 7.43 -2.23 -8.07
N GLU A 43 8.07 -2.78 -9.08
CA GLU A 43 9.52 -3.01 -9.06
C GLU A 43 10.30 -1.69 -8.97
N LEU A 44 9.91 -0.71 -9.75
CA LEU A 44 10.62 0.59 -9.81
C LEU A 44 10.45 1.39 -8.53
N VAL A 45 9.22 1.48 -8.00
CA VAL A 45 8.97 2.27 -6.79
C VAL A 45 9.73 1.70 -5.60
N ALA A 46 9.88 0.39 -5.54
CA ALA A 46 10.62 -0.27 -4.46
C ALA A 46 12.11 0.11 -4.44
N GLN A 47 12.64 0.64 -5.54
CA GLN A 47 14.03 1.07 -5.64
C GLN A 47 14.23 2.55 -5.26
N ILE A 48 13.17 3.29 -5.05
CA ILE A 48 13.25 4.71 -4.69
C ILE A 48 13.76 4.84 -3.25
N PRO A 49 14.82 5.62 -3.00
CA PRO A 49 15.27 5.87 -1.63
C PRO A 49 14.15 6.53 -0.82
N GLY A 50 13.85 5.96 0.33
CA GLY A 50 12.74 6.42 1.16
C GLY A 50 11.41 5.74 0.89
N PHE A 51 11.35 4.79 -0.04
CA PHE A 51 10.17 3.95 -0.23
C PHE A 51 9.97 3.04 0.99
N ILE A 52 8.75 2.95 1.49
CA ILE A 52 8.42 2.09 2.64
C ILE A 52 7.63 0.86 2.17
N SER A 53 6.50 1.07 1.52
CA SER A 53 5.63 -0.04 1.11
C SER A 53 4.63 0.37 0.03
N ILE A 54 4.16 -0.62 -0.71
CA ILE A 54 3.02 -0.48 -1.60
C ILE A 54 2.10 -1.68 -1.40
N LYS A 55 0.82 -1.42 -1.28
CA LYS A 55 -0.17 -2.48 -1.09
C LYS A 55 -1.46 -2.12 -1.81
N ALA A 56 -1.99 -3.10 -2.53
CA ALA A 56 -3.25 -2.94 -3.26
C ALA A 56 -4.41 -3.47 -2.43
N TYR A 57 -5.53 -2.76 -2.49
CA TYR A 57 -6.78 -3.15 -1.87
C TYR A 57 -7.90 -3.05 -2.89
N THR A 58 -8.86 -3.94 -2.83
CA THR A 58 -10.06 -3.87 -3.66
C THR A 58 -11.25 -3.62 -2.76
N GLY A 59 -11.98 -2.55 -3.04
CA GLY A 59 -13.20 -2.23 -2.32
C GLY A 59 -14.35 -3.16 -2.69
N GLU A 60 -15.42 -3.14 -1.90
CA GLU A 60 -16.62 -3.93 -2.16
C GLU A 60 -17.30 -3.55 -3.48
N ASP A 61 -17.11 -2.31 -3.91
CA ASP A 61 -17.60 -1.77 -5.18
C ASP A 61 -16.70 -2.10 -6.38
N GLY A 62 -15.60 -2.83 -6.17
CA GLY A 62 -14.64 -3.17 -7.21
C GLY A 62 -13.56 -2.11 -7.45
N GLU A 63 -13.62 -0.97 -6.77
CA GLU A 63 -12.57 0.05 -6.88
C GLU A 63 -11.25 -0.49 -6.36
N VAL A 64 -10.17 -0.30 -7.12
CA VAL A 64 -8.82 -0.70 -6.70
C VAL A 64 -8.10 0.51 -6.10
N ILE A 65 -7.50 0.30 -4.95
CA ILE A 65 -6.73 1.31 -4.25
C ILE A 65 -5.32 0.79 -4.05
N ASP A 66 -4.34 1.52 -4.57
CA ASP A 66 -2.94 1.32 -4.21
C ASP A 66 -2.59 2.29 -3.09
N LEU A 67 -2.06 1.76 -1.99
CA LEU A 67 -1.59 2.54 -0.87
C LEU A 67 -0.08 2.50 -0.87
N VAL A 68 0.55 3.66 -1.11
CA VAL A 68 2.01 3.77 -1.24
C VAL A 68 2.52 4.64 -0.11
N ARG A 69 3.56 4.17 0.58
CA ARG A 69 4.15 4.90 1.71
C ARG A 69 5.59 5.28 1.41
N PHE A 70 5.93 6.52 1.69
CA PHE A 70 7.28 7.06 1.57
C PHE A 70 7.70 7.71 2.88
N GLU A 71 8.98 7.66 3.20
CA GLU A 71 9.52 8.27 4.43
C GLU A 71 9.29 9.78 4.50
N ASN A 72 9.23 10.45 3.34
CA ASN A 72 9.08 11.92 3.27
C ASN A 72 8.62 12.36 1.88
N GLU A 73 8.34 13.65 1.76
CA GLU A 73 7.92 14.25 0.49
C GLU A 73 8.99 14.21 -0.59
N THR A 74 10.27 14.25 -0.22
CA THR A 74 11.37 14.17 -1.18
C THR A 74 11.34 12.84 -1.93
N ALA A 75 11.16 11.74 -1.23
CA ALA A 75 11.05 10.42 -1.85
C ALA A 75 9.84 10.34 -2.79
N LEU A 76 8.71 10.86 -2.38
CA LEU A 76 7.53 10.94 -3.25
C LEU A 76 7.81 11.73 -4.51
N ARG A 77 8.50 12.86 -4.39
CA ARG A 77 8.84 13.71 -5.55
C ARG A 77 9.72 12.97 -6.55
N VAL A 78 10.73 12.25 -6.07
CA VAL A 78 11.60 11.45 -6.94
C VAL A 78 10.77 10.44 -7.73
N TRP A 79 9.84 9.75 -7.07
CA TRP A 79 8.94 8.81 -7.74
C TRP A 79 8.03 9.50 -8.75
N LYS A 80 7.40 10.59 -8.35
CA LYS A 80 6.49 11.36 -9.20
C LYS A 80 7.17 11.83 -10.48
N GLU A 81 8.45 12.19 -10.41
CA GLU A 81 9.23 12.70 -11.54
C GLU A 81 9.93 11.60 -12.34
N HIS A 82 9.85 10.36 -11.91
CA HIS A 82 10.51 9.25 -12.59
C HIS A 82 9.93 9.07 -14.00
N PRO A 83 10.80 9.03 -15.04
CA PRO A 83 10.34 9.00 -16.44
C PRO A 83 9.42 7.81 -16.76
N GLU A 84 9.75 6.60 -16.28
CA GLU A 84 8.90 5.42 -16.53
C GLU A 84 7.56 5.52 -15.80
N HIS A 85 7.54 6.17 -14.62
CA HIS A 85 6.30 6.40 -13.89
C HIS A 85 5.41 7.39 -14.63
N ARG A 86 5.99 8.44 -15.19
CA ARG A 86 5.26 9.41 -16.01
C ARG A 86 4.67 8.76 -17.26
N GLU A 87 5.44 7.89 -17.91
CA GLU A 87 4.96 7.16 -19.08
C GLU A 87 3.81 6.20 -18.71
N ALA A 88 3.93 5.50 -17.58
CA ALA A 88 2.85 4.64 -17.09
C ALA A 88 1.58 5.44 -16.79
N GLN A 89 1.72 6.65 -16.21
CA GLN A 89 0.59 7.54 -15.98
C GLN A 89 -0.08 7.98 -17.29
N ARG A 90 0.72 8.30 -18.30
CA ARG A 90 0.20 8.64 -19.63
C ARG A 90 -0.61 7.47 -20.21
N ARG A 91 -0.04 6.27 -20.18
CA ARG A 91 -0.73 5.07 -20.66
C ARG A 91 -2.00 4.79 -19.86
N GLY A 92 -1.95 5.02 -18.54
CA GLY A 92 -3.12 4.87 -17.70
C GLY A 92 -4.29 5.73 -18.19
N ARG A 93 -4.03 7.01 -18.46
CA ARG A 93 -5.04 7.95 -18.95
C ARG A 93 -5.55 7.59 -20.35
N GLU A 94 -4.66 7.15 -21.22
CA GLU A 94 -4.99 6.91 -22.62
C GLU A 94 -5.53 5.52 -22.89
N GLU A 95 -5.07 4.50 -22.15
CA GLU A 95 -5.32 3.10 -22.49
C GLU A 95 -6.06 2.31 -21.42
N PHE A 96 -5.77 2.55 -20.12
CA PHE A 96 -6.19 1.62 -19.05
C PHE A 96 -7.38 2.08 -18.24
N PHE A 97 -7.40 3.35 -17.83
CA PHE A 97 -8.38 3.84 -16.87
C PHE A 97 -9.48 4.68 -17.52
N ASP A 98 -10.72 4.51 -17.07
CA ASP A 98 -11.77 5.47 -17.35
C ASP A 98 -11.78 6.60 -16.31
N GLY A 99 -11.10 6.41 -15.17
CA GLY A 99 -10.87 7.44 -14.19
C GLY A 99 -9.87 7.01 -13.13
N TYR A 100 -9.21 7.98 -12.51
CA TYR A 100 -8.38 7.74 -11.33
C TYR A 100 -8.31 8.98 -10.46
N ARG A 101 -7.99 8.78 -9.19
CA ARG A 101 -7.79 9.85 -8.24
C ARG A 101 -6.52 9.59 -7.43
N VAL A 102 -5.69 10.62 -7.29
CA VAL A 102 -4.47 10.54 -6.48
C VAL A 102 -4.57 11.53 -5.34
N GLN A 103 -4.37 11.05 -4.13
CA GLN A 103 -4.26 11.91 -2.95
C GLN A 103 -2.96 11.62 -2.24
N ALA A 104 -2.14 12.64 -2.03
CA ALA A 104 -0.93 12.54 -1.23
C ALA A 104 -1.24 13.15 0.14
N CYS A 105 -1.07 12.35 1.18
CA CYS A 105 -1.46 12.71 2.54
C CYS A 105 -0.23 12.68 3.45
N LYS A 106 -0.06 13.71 4.27
CA LYS A 106 0.95 13.68 5.32
C LYS A 106 0.40 12.95 6.54
N VAL A 107 1.23 12.11 7.13
CA VAL A 107 0.89 11.48 8.39
C VAL A 107 1.00 12.53 9.49
N VAL A 108 -0.10 12.82 10.15
CA VAL A 108 -0.17 13.80 11.23
C VAL A 108 0.17 13.16 12.58
N ARG A 109 -0.21 11.89 12.73
CA ARG A 109 0.02 11.15 13.96
C ARG A 109 0.26 9.69 13.59
N ASP A 110 1.23 9.06 14.24
CA ASP A 110 1.57 7.66 14.01
C ASP A 110 1.83 7.00 15.34
N TYR A 111 1.02 6.03 15.68
CA TYR A 111 1.25 5.21 16.85
C TYR A 111 0.71 3.80 16.59
N GLU A 112 1.33 2.84 17.22
CA GLU A 112 0.87 1.46 17.12
C GLU A 112 0.88 0.81 18.49
N PHE A 113 -0.01 -0.12 18.68
CA PHE A 113 -0.09 -0.98 19.84
C PHE A 113 0.34 -2.37 19.40
N ARG A 114 1.19 -3.00 20.17
CA ARG A 114 1.60 -4.38 19.94
C ARG A 114 1.54 -5.17 21.23
N VAL A 115 1.06 -6.40 21.12
CA VAL A 115 1.27 -7.43 22.13
C VAL A 115 2.67 -8.00 21.87
N ASP A 116 3.31 -8.63 22.87
CA ASP A 116 4.65 -9.21 22.68
C ASP A 116 4.66 -10.25 21.56
N GLU A 117 5.87 -10.61 21.11
CA GLU A 117 6.04 -11.48 19.94
C GLU A 117 5.31 -12.81 20.03
N LEU A 118 5.29 -13.42 21.23
CA LEU A 118 4.63 -14.70 21.44
C LEU A 118 3.12 -14.59 21.21
N HIS A 119 2.49 -13.61 21.82
CA HIS A 119 1.06 -13.36 21.63
C HIS A 119 0.74 -13.01 20.18
N ARG A 120 1.58 -12.22 19.55
CA ARG A 120 1.43 -11.83 18.15
C ARG A 120 1.51 -13.04 17.23
N ALA A 121 2.47 -13.94 17.46
CA ALA A 121 2.62 -15.16 16.68
C ALA A 121 1.38 -16.07 16.81
N LEU A 122 0.83 -16.18 18.01
CA LEU A 122 -0.38 -16.97 18.27
C LEU A 122 -1.59 -16.35 17.56
N GLU A 123 -1.73 -15.03 17.58
CA GLU A 123 -2.81 -14.35 16.88
C GLU A 123 -2.72 -14.54 15.36
N MET A 124 -1.54 -14.42 14.80
CA MET A 124 -1.31 -14.66 13.37
C MET A 124 -1.64 -16.09 12.96
N SER A 125 -1.33 -17.06 13.83
CA SER A 125 -1.69 -18.46 13.63
C SER A 125 -3.20 -18.64 13.57
N ARG A 126 -3.95 -18.03 14.51
CA ARG A 126 -5.41 -18.06 14.53
C ARG A 126 -6.02 -17.46 13.26
N ASP A 127 -5.48 -16.36 12.78
CA ASP A 127 -5.96 -15.71 11.57
C ASP A 127 -5.72 -16.56 10.34
N ARG A 128 -4.59 -17.27 10.27
CA ARG A 128 -4.34 -18.24 9.21
C ARG A 128 -5.34 -19.40 9.24
N ASP A 129 -5.63 -19.90 10.41
CA ASP A 129 -6.59 -20.99 10.59
C ASP A 129 -7.99 -20.54 10.13
N ARG A 130 -8.41 -19.33 10.46
CA ARG A 130 -9.66 -18.76 9.97
C ARG A 130 -9.70 -18.65 8.46
N ALA A 131 -8.61 -18.13 7.87
CA ALA A 131 -8.51 -17.97 6.42
C ALA A 131 -8.57 -19.31 5.69
N GLN A 132 -8.15 -20.40 6.34
CA GLN A 132 -8.23 -21.77 5.79
C GLN A 132 -9.54 -22.46 6.10
N GLY A 133 -10.50 -21.77 6.74
CA GLY A 133 -11.78 -22.35 7.11
C GLY A 133 -11.73 -23.25 8.34
N LEU A 134 -10.64 -23.20 9.10
CA LEU A 134 -10.48 -23.96 10.34
C LEU A 134 -11.14 -23.20 11.48
N SER A 135 -12.03 -23.88 12.20
CA SER A 135 -12.73 -23.30 13.34
C SER A 135 -11.81 -23.25 14.55
N PRO A 136 -11.57 -22.08 15.15
CA PRO A 136 -10.85 -22.02 16.39
C PRO A 136 -11.71 -22.64 17.50
N ARG A 137 -11.17 -23.55 18.22
CA ARG A 137 -11.82 -24.17 19.39
C ARG A 137 -11.15 -23.75 20.66
#